data_e98906a1534e486ee416911d4ff6d615
#
_entry.id   e98906a1534e486ee416911d4ff6d615
#
_cell.length_a   1.000
_cell.length_b   1.000
_cell.length_c   1.000
_cell.angle_alpha   90.00
_cell.angle_beta   90.00
_cell.angle_gamma   90.00
#
_symmetry.space_group_name_H-M   'P 1'
#
loop_
_entity.id
_entity.type
_entity.pdbx_description
1 polymer ?
#
loop_
_entity_poly.entity_id
_entity_poly.type
_entity_poly.pdbx_seq_one_letter_code
_entity_poly.pdbx_strand_id
1 'polypeptide(L)'
;MKEEKIYNVRYSESKGKIKLYLEPKKLVFKKTKGLFKKETIIVDTILLDDIKTKRNEVNLDIDYNEVCIETKDKFVLITFDEIKDVDKFVKELKEAIKKRKKIIADKRLNNIKQYVNVGITVATTIVELYNRYKDNK
;
A
#
# COMPACT_ATOMS: atom_id res chain seq x y z
N MET A 1 12.20 -8.88 -15.07
CA MET A 1 11.00 -9.56 -14.53
C MET A 1 10.86 -9.26 -13.04
N LYS A 2 9.69 -8.81 -12.65
CA LYS A 2 9.41 -8.59 -11.22
C LYS A 2 9.05 -9.93 -10.59
N GLU A 3 9.77 -10.30 -9.54
CA GLU A 3 9.39 -11.46 -8.75
C GLU A 3 8.04 -11.21 -8.10
N GLU A 4 7.13 -12.16 -8.27
CA GLU A 4 5.86 -12.11 -7.56
C GLU A 4 6.10 -12.43 -6.08
N LYS A 5 5.62 -11.56 -5.20
CA LYS A 5 5.73 -11.74 -3.76
C LYS A 5 4.43 -12.35 -3.27
N ILE A 6 4.47 -13.66 -3.07
CA ILE A 6 3.29 -14.45 -2.70
C ILE A 6 3.53 -15.11 -1.35
N TYR A 7 2.53 -15.00 -0.46
CA TYR A 7 2.59 -15.58 0.88
C TYR A 7 1.39 -16.47 1.13
N ASN A 8 1.61 -17.59 1.79
CA ASN A 8 0.53 -18.47 2.24
C ASN A 8 0.04 -18.01 3.61
N VAL A 9 -1.21 -17.61 3.68
CA VAL A 9 -1.78 -16.99 4.87
C VAL A 9 -3.22 -17.45 5.12
N ARG A 10 -3.72 -17.12 6.31
CA ARG A 10 -5.13 -17.14 6.65
C ARG A 10 -5.56 -15.70 6.87
N TYR A 11 -6.74 -15.37 6.40
CA TYR A 11 -7.28 -14.03 6.47
C TYR A 11 -8.55 -14.01 7.29
N SER A 12 -8.65 -13.05 8.23
CA SER A 12 -9.78 -12.99 9.16
C SER A 12 -11.15 -12.84 8.49
N GLU A 13 -11.19 -12.28 7.29
CA GLU A 13 -12.44 -12.05 6.56
C GLU A 13 -12.80 -13.16 5.58
N SER A 14 -12.03 -14.25 5.57
CA SER A 14 -12.31 -15.39 4.70
C SER A 14 -11.84 -16.68 5.34
N LYS A 15 -12.57 -17.77 5.10
CA LYS A 15 -12.22 -19.08 5.61
C LYS A 15 -11.19 -19.78 4.74
N GLY A 16 -10.32 -20.57 5.36
CA GLY A 16 -9.39 -21.46 4.68
C GLY A 16 -8.08 -20.79 4.27
N LYS A 17 -7.32 -21.52 3.48
CA LYS A 17 -6.02 -21.06 3.01
C LYS A 17 -6.15 -20.04 1.90
N ILE A 18 -5.39 -18.97 2.01
CA ILE A 18 -5.41 -17.86 1.07
C ILE A 18 -3.98 -17.55 0.63
N LYS A 19 -3.82 -17.13 -0.60
CA LYS A 19 -2.57 -16.60 -1.10
C LYS A 19 -2.63 -15.08 -1.11
N LEU A 20 -1.69 -14.47 -0.39
CA LEU A 20 -1.55 -13.03 -0.33
C LEU A 20 -0.50 -12.60 -1.35
N TYR A 21 -0.91 -11.74 -2.28
CA TYR A 21 -0.02 -11.18 -3.30
C TYR A 21 0.30 -9.74 -2.92
N LEU A 22 1.59 -9.45 -2.77
CA LEU A 22 2.05 -8.09 -2.56
C LEU A 22 2.45 -7.49 -3.91
N GLU A 23 1.60 -6.60 -4.40
CA GLU A 23 1.80 -5.87 -5.66
C GLU A 23 2.27 -4.44 -5.38
N PRO A 24 2.80 -3.72 -6.38
CA PRO A 24 3.33 -2.37 -6.16
C PRO A 24 2.31 -1.36 -5.64
N LYS A 25 1.01 -1.58 -5.88
CA LYS A 25 -0.06 -0.64 -5.49
C LYS A 25 -1.02 -1.20 -4.47
N LYS A 26 -1.05 -2.52 -4.27
CA LYS A 26 -2.09 -3.15 -3.48
C LYS A 26 -1.68 -4.52 -2.93
N LEU A 27 -2.39 -4.94 -1.89
CA LEU A 27 -2.39 -6.31 -1.41
C LEU A 27 -3.61 -7.01 -1.99
N VAL A 28 -3.43 -8.19 -2.57
CA VAL A 28 -4.52 -8.96 -3.14
C VAL A 28 -4.60 -10.31 -2.46
N PHE A 29 -5.76 -10.63 -1.93
CA PHE A 29 -6.02 -11.92 -1.27
C PHE A 29 -6.80 -12.80 -2.25
N LYS A 30 -6.21 -13.93 -2.63
CA LYS A 30 -6.81 -14.86 -3.59
C LYS A 30 -7.05 -16.23 -2.97
N LYS A 31 -8.16 -16.83 -3.32
CA LYS A 31 -8.55 -18.16 -2.88
C LYS A 31 -8.82 -19.04 -4.08
N THR A 32 -8.39 -20.30 -4.03
CA THR A 32 -8.69 -21.28 -5.05
C THR A 32 -9.91 -22.08 -4.64
N LYS A 33 -10.91 -22.12 -5.51
CA LYS A 33 -12.13 -22.91 -5.32
C LYS A 33 -12.27 -23.97 -6.40
N GLY A 34 -12.92 -25.07 -6.06
CA GLY A 34 -13.29 -26.14 -7.00
C GLY A 34 -12.51 -27.41 -6.79
N LEU A 35 -13.21 -28.54 -6.95
CA LEU A 35 -12.61 -29.87 -6.85
C LEU A 35 -12.03 -30.32 -8.20
N PHE A 36 -12.71 -30.05 -9.29
CA PHE A 36 -12.31 -30.50 -10.62
C PHE A 36 -11.79 -29.37 -11.51
N LYS A 37 -12.45 -28.21 -11.48
CA LYS A 37 -11.96 -26.98 -12.11
C LYS A 37 -11.56 -26.03 -10.99
N LYS A 38 -10.26 -25.82 -10.85
CA LYS A 38 -9.75 -24.87 -9.87
C LYS A 38 -9.86 -23.46 -10.42
N GLU A 39 -10.72 -22.66 -9.80
CA GLU A 39 -10.88 -21.26 -10.12
C GLU A 39 -10.25 -20.43 -9.00
N THR A 40 -9.45 -19.44 -9.37
CA THR A 40 -8.88 -18.49 -8.44
C THR A 40 -9.78 -17.27 -8.37
N ILE A 41 -10.26 -16.96 -7.18
CA ILE A 41 -11.09 -15.78 -6.94
C ILE A 41 -10.36 -14.78 -6.05
N ILE A 42 -10.63 -13.51 -6.28
CA ILE A 42 -10.14 -12.45 -5.42
C ILE A 42 -11.11 -12.31 -4.25
N VAL A 43 -10.59 -12.56 -3.04
CA VAL A 43 -11.39 -12.47 -1.82
C VAL A 43 -11.46 -11.04 -1.32
N ASP A 44 -10.33 -10.34 -1.37
CA ASP A 44 -10.24 -8.94 -0.93
C ASP A 44 -9.03 -8.28 -1.58
N THR A 45 -9.09 -6.96 -1.62
CA THR A 45 -8.00 -6.12 -2.12
C THR A 45 -7.84 -4.93 -1.19
N ILE A 46 -6.60 -4.68 -0.76
CA ILE A 46 -6.27 -3.53 0.07
C ILE A 46 -5.28 -2.66 -0.69
N LEU A 47 -5.67 -1.43 -0.98
CA LEU A 47 -4.75 -0.49 -1.61
C LEU A 47 -3.68 -0.06 -0.61
N LEU A 48 -2.42 -0.02 -1.05
CA LEU A 48 -1.33 0.41 -0.18
C LEU A 48 -1.55 1.84 0.32
N ASP A 49 -2.18 2.68 -0.50
CA ASP A 49 -2.50 4.06 -0.15
C ASP A 49 -3.53 4.16 0.99
N ASP A 50 -4.29 3.10 1.23
CA ASP A 50 -5.30 3.05 2.29
C ASP A 50 -4.75 2.54 3.62
N ILE A 51 -3.53 2.02 3.64
CA ILE A 51 -2.88 1.56 4.87
C ILE A 51 -2.42 2.78 5.66
N LYS A 52 -2.82 2.84 6.93
CA LYS A 52 -2.45 3.96 7.80
C LYS A 52 -0.98 3.92 8.15
N THR A 53 -0.37 5.09 8.16
CA THR A 53 1.02 5.26 8.55
C THR A 53 1.11 6.28 9.69
N LYS A 54 2.12 6.11 10.53
CA LYS A 54 2.44 7.03 11.61
C LYS A 54 3.90 7.46 11.45
N ARG A 55 4.14 8.76 11.32
CA ARG A 55 5.49 9.31 11.08
C ARG A 55 6.16 8.70 9.85
N ASN A 56 5.38 8.52 8.77
CA ASN A 56 5.82 7.92 7.51
C ASN A 56 6.16 6.43 7.59
N GLU A 57 5.85 5.78 8.69
CA GLU A 57 6.01 4.34 8.85
C GLU A 57 4.67 3.66 8.95
N VAL A 58 4.58 2.45 8.38
CA VAL A 58 3.38 1.62 8.46
C VAL A 58 3.15 1.21 9.90
N ASN A 59 1.92 1.43 10.37
CA ASN A 59 1.53 1.01 11.70
C ASN A 59 1.06 -0.45 11.65
N LEU A 60 1.94 -1.35 12.01
CA LEU A 60 1.67 -2.79 12.06
C LEU A 60 1.75 -3.28 13.49
N ASP A 61 0.82 -4.13 13.87
CA ASP A 61 0.88 -4.87 15.13
C ASP A 61 1.21 -6.32 14.81
N ILE A 62 2.35 -6.78 15.29
CA ILE A 62 2.87 -8.11 14.99
C ILE A 62 2.89 -8.93 16.27
N ASP A 63 2.20 -10.06 16.24
CA ASP A 63 2.19 -11.01 17.34
C ASP A 63 2.47 -12.40 16.79
N TYR A 64 3.71 -12.87 16.96
CA TYR A 64 4.18 -14.17 16.51
C TYR A 64 4.03 -14.31 14.98
N ASN A 65 3.07 -15.13 14.49
CA ASN A 65 2.81 -15.31 13.06
C ASN A 65 1.61 -14.49 12.58
N GLU A 66 1.08 -13.61 13.42
CA GLU A 66 -0.06 -12.76 13.09
C GLU A 66 0.38 -11.33 12.84
N VAL A 67 -0.15 -10.73 11.77
CA VAL A 67 0.09 -9.33 11.44
C VAL A 67 -1.24 -8.62 11.33
N CYS A 68 -1.43 -7.59 12.12
CA CYS A 68 -2.60 -6.73 12.06
C CYS A 68 -2.25 -5.43 11.34
N ILE A 69 -3.00 -5.12 10.29
CA ILE A 69 -2.80 -3.91 9.49
C ILE A 69 -4.00 -2.99 9.70
N GLU A 70 -3.72 -1.74 10.02
CA GLU A 70 -4.77 -0.73 10.12
C GLU A 70 -4.92 -0.02 8.78
N THR A 71 -6.14 -0.05 8.23
CA THR A 71 -6.50 0.68 7.02
C THR A 71 -7.44 1.83 7.36
N LYS A 72 -7.80 2.65 6.38
CA LYS A 72 -8.78 3.73 6.56
C LYS A 72 -10.10 3.25 7.16
N ASP A 73 -10.55 2.06 6.74
CA ASP A 73 -11.89 1.57 7.03
C ASP A 73 -11.94 0.50 8.11
N LYS A 74 -10.85 -0.25 8.28
CA LYS A 74 -10.88 -1.43 9.14
C LYS A 74 -9.48 -1.88 9.56
N PHE A 75 -9.45 -2.76 10.55
CA PHE A 75 -8.27 -3.55 10.90
C PHE A 75 -8.36 -4.89 10.18
N VAL A 76 -7.28 -5.34 9.60
CA VAL A 76 -7.21 -6.65 8.97
C VAL A 76 -6.16 -7.51 9.67
N LEU A 77 -6.52 -8.75 9.96
CA LEU A 77 -5.64 -9.71 10.60
C LEU A 77 -5.22 -10.78 9.60
N ILE A 78 -3.93 -10.94 9.45
CA ILE A 78 -3.32 -11.91 8.55
C ILE A 78 -2.49 -12.88 9.39
N THR A 79 -2.78 -14.17 9.30
CA THR A 79 -2.02 -15.20 9.98
C THR A 79 -1.17 -15.95 8.98
N PHE A 80 0.15 -15.89 9.13
CA PHE A 80 1.09 -16.55 8.23
C PHE A 80 1.29 -18.00 8.61
N ASP A 81 1.38 -18.87 7.60
CA ASP A 81 1.64 -20.28 7.82
C ASP A 81 3.04 -20.51 8.42
N GLU A 82 4.01 -19.66 8.07
CA GLU A 82 5.38 -19.74 8.56
C GLU A 82 5.85 -18.42 9.15
N ILE A 83 6.46 -18.47 10.33
CA ILE A 83 6.98 -17.29 11.02
C ILE A 83 8.02 -16.53 10.18
N LYS A 84 8.87 -17.27 9.47
CA LYS A 84 9.92 -16.65 8.62
C LYS A 84 9.35 -15.72 7.57
N ASP A 85 8.11 -15.96 7.13
CA ASP A 85 7.45 -15.12 6.12
C ASP A 85 6.95 -13.80 6.71
N VAL A 86 6.72 -13.73 8.01
CA VAL A 86 6.29 -12.50 8.69
C VAL A 86 7.32 -11.39 8.50
N ASP A 87 8.57 -11.66 8.85
CA ASP A 87 9.65 -10.67 8.74
C ASP A 87 9.85 -10.24 7.29
N LYS A 88 9.84 -11.18 6.37
CA LYS A 88 9.97 -10.92 4.95
C LYS A 88 8.82 -10.06 4.43
N PHE A 89 7.60 -10.41 4.79
CA PHE A 89 6.40 -9.65 4.39
C PHE A 89 6.44 -8.23 4.94
N VAL A 90 6.73 -8.07 6.23
CA VAL A 90 6.77 -6.75 6.87
C VAL A 90 7.80 -5.85 6.19
N LYS A 91 8.99 -6.37 5.93
CA LYS A 91 10.04 -5.64 5.23
C LYS A 91 9.62 -5.23 3.82
N GLU A 92 9.08 -6.16 3.05
CA GLU A 92 8.65 -5.91 1.68
C GLU A 92 7.47 -4.95 1.62
N LEU A 93 6.53 -5.05 2.57
CA LEU A 93 5.40 -4.14 2.68
C LEU A 93 5.86 -2.71 2.98
N LYS A 94 6.76 -2.54 3.94
CA LYS A 94 7.32 -1.23 4.27
C LYS A 94 8.02 -0.61 3.07
N GLU A 95 8.80 -1.38 2.35
CA GLU A 95 9.47 -0.92 1.13
C GLU A 95 8.48 -0.54 0.03
N ALA A 96 7.44 -1.33 -0.17
CA ALA A 96 6.42 -1.07 -1.18
C ALA A 96 5.66 0.23 -0.88
N ILE A 97 5.29 0.46 0.37
CA ILE A 97 4.61 1.68 0.79
C ILE A 97 5.52 2.90 0.63
N LYS A 98 6.79 2.77 0.98
CA LYS A 98 7.78 3.83 0.82
C LYS A 98 7.93 4.23 -0.65
N LYS A 99 8.06 3.24 -1.54
CA LYS A 99 8.12 3.46 -2.98
C LYS A 99 6.85 4.12 -3.50
N ARG A 100 5.69 3.70 -3.03
CA ARG A 100 4.40 4.26 -3.43
C ARG A 100 4.29 5.74 -3.06
N LYS A 101 4.70 6.11 -1.85
CA LYS A 101 4.72 7.50 -1.39
C LYS A 101 5.67 8.35 -2.22
N LYS A 102 6.83 7.81 -2.57
CA LYS A 102 7.81 8.50 -3.42
C LYS A 102 7.24 8.77 -4.81
N ILE A 103 6.58 7.80 -5.42
CA ILE A 103 5.95 7.95 -6.74
C ILE A 103 4.90 9.06 -6.70
N ILE A 104 4.07 9.11 -5.67
CA ILE A 104 3.05 10.15 -5.52
C ILE A 104 3.70 11.53 -5.35
N ALA A 105 4.74 11.63 -4.55
CA ALA A 105 5.48 12.89 -4.37
C ALA A 105 6.11 13.36 -5.68
N ASP A 106 6.74 12.47 -6.43
CA ASP A 106 7.35 12.78 -7.72
C ASP A 106 6.30 13.24 -8.74
N LYS A 107 5.13 12.64 -8.76
CA LYS A 107 4.02 13.06 -9.63
C LYS A 107 3.54 14.47 -9.27
N ARG A 108 3.44 14.80 -7.99
CA ARG A 108 3.06 16.14 -7.54
C ARG A 108 4.10 17.17 -7.96
N LEU A 109 5.38 16.86 -7.81
CA LEU A 109 6.47 17.73 -8.26
C LEU A 109 6.44 17.95 -9.77
N ASN A 110 6.23 16.89 -10.54
CA ASN A 110 6.13 16.99 -12.00
C ASN A 110 4.95 17.85 -12.45
N ASN A 111 3.82 17.73 -11.78
CA ASN A 111 2.66 18.57 -12.06
C ASN A 111 2.97 20.06 -11.79
N ILE A 112 3.65 20.37 -10.70
CA ILE A 112 4.07 21.73 -10.38
C ILE A 112 5.04 22.26 -11.45
N LYS A 113 6.01 21.44 -11.87
CA LYS A 113 6.94 21.82 -12.93
C LYS A 113 6.24 22.08 -14.27
N GLN A 114 5.22 21.29 -14.61
CA GLN A 114 4.44 21.51 -15.82
C GLN A 114 3.72 22.86 -15.81
N TYR A 115 3.15 23.24 -14.67
CA TYR A 115 2.53 24.56 -14.54
C TYR A 115 3.54 25.69 -14.70
N VAL A 116 4.74 25.52 -14.17
CA VAL A 116 5.82 26.50 -14.33
C VAL A 116 6.21 26.65 -15.79
N ASN A 117 6.22 25.55 -16.56
CA ASN A 117 6.61 25.60 -17.99
C ASN A 117 5.54 26.15 -18.93
N VAL A 118 4.26 26.09 -18.51
CA VAL A 118 3.13 26.52 -19.38
C VAL A 118 2.95 28.03 -19.42
N GLY A 119 3.32 28.74 -18.36
CA GLY A 119 3.23 30.19 -18.35
C GLY A 119 3.89 30.79 -17.12
N ILE A 120 4.88 31.65 -17.36
CA ILE A 120 5.64 32.31 -16.31
C ILE A 120 4.72 33.07 -15.35
N THR A 121 3.72 33.77 -15.91
CA THR A 121 2.77 34.57 -15.14
C THR A 121 1.92 33.69 -14.22
N VAL A 122 1.44 32.53 -14.71
CA VAL A 122 0.64 31.59 -13.94
C VAL A 122 1.48 30.95 -12.83
N ALA A 123 2.69 30.55 -13.16
CA ALA A 123 3.62 29.97 -12.17
C ALA A 123 3.94 30.96 -11.07
N THR A 124 4.23 32.20 -11.40
CA THR A 124 4.51 33.25 -10.40
C THR A 124 3.31 33.46 -9.48
N THR A 125 2.10 33.52 -10.03
CA THR A 125 0.87 33.70 -9.27
C THR A 125 0.65 32.55 -8.28
N ILE A 126 0.87 31.31 -8.72
CA ILE A 126 0.72 30.14 -7.87
C ILE A 126 1.71 30.15 -6.72
N VAL A 127 2.98 30.47 -7.00
CA VAL A 127 4.03 30.55 -5.98
C VAL A 127 3.72 31.66 -4.98
N GLU A 128 3.28 32.83 -5.45
CA GLU A 128 2.88 33.93 -4.58
C GLU A 128 1.73 33.56 -3.65
N LEU A 129 0.71 32.93 -4.18
CA LEU A 129 -0.45 32.48 -3.38
C LEU A 129 -0.02 31.47 -2.32
N TYR A 130 0.84 30.54 -2.67
CA TYR A 130 1.37 29.55 -1.74
C TYR A 130 2.16 30.22 -0.61
N ASN A 131 3.01 31.16 -0.95
CA ASN A 131 3.83 31.89 0.02
C ASN A 131 2.95 32.72 0.97
N ARG A 132 1.92 33.40 0.43
CA ARG A 132 0.96 34.15 1.26
C ARG A 132 0.23 33.23 2.23
N TYR A 133 -0.21 32.08 1.77
CA TYR A 133 -0.88 31.10 2.61
C TYR A 133 0.05 30.60 3.74
N LYS A 134 1.29 30.37 3.42
CA LYS A 134 2.31 29.93 4.39
C LYS A 134 2.64 31.02 5.41
N ASP A 135 2.74 32.27 4.97
CA ASP A 135 3.07 33.42 5.83
C ASP A 135 1.91 33.77 6.78
N ASN A 136 0.67 33.46 6.41
CA ASN A 136 -0.51 33.75 7.23
C ASN A 136 -0.79 32.68 8.29
N LYS A 137 0.03 31.68 8.37
CA LYS A 137 -0.03 30.71 9.46
C LYS A 137 0.90 31.14 10.61
#